data_96555f861aeb3d6ec4b6b6677abe811b
#
_entry.id   96555f861aeb3d6ec4b6b6677abe811b
#
_cell.length_a   1.000
_cell.length_b   1.000
_cell.length_c   1.000
_cell.angle_alpha   90.00
_cell.angle_beta   90.00
_cell.angle_gamma   90.00
#
_symmetry.space_group_name_H-M   'P 1'
#
loop_
_entity.id
_entity.type
_entity.pdbx_description
1 polymer ?
#
loop_
_entity_poly.entity_id
_entity_poly.type
_entity_poly.pdbx_seq_one_letter_code
_entity_poly.pdbx_strand_id
1 'polypeptide(L)'
;MNSERFSSLWRRCMVTGAEFDTARAFDELVELYDGAHRFYHAKSHIEHCLTQMDAGAEAMGANDAVEMALWYHDAIYDPRSNDNEQRSAELFKKRARTVVADDFCETVCRLIDVTTHKNLPVADDEKFVVDVDLSGFGMPWQAFNDDSTRVRREYSHLSDEQFVDGQRRFLQSLLDRKSVYSTDFFRERYETVARANIARQLAALGR
;
A
#
# COMPACT_ATOMS: atom_id res chain seq x y z
N MET A 1 -1.96 12.73 -7.28
CA MET A 1 -3.20 11.93 -7.20
C MET A 1 -4.25 12.48 -8.14
N ASN A 2 -5.06 11.63 -8.79
CA ASN A 2 -6.01 12.02 -9.84
C ASN A 2 -7.46 11.99 -9.29
N SER A 3 -8.09 13.16 -9.14
CA SER A 3 -9.44 13.31 -8.59
C SER A 3 -10.54 12.69 -9.47
N GLU A 4 -10.39 12.73 -10.79
CA GLU A 4 -11.37 12.14 -11.71
C GLU A 4 -11.35 10.61 -11.63
N ARG A 5 -10.15 9.99 -11.53
CA ARG A 5 -10.01 8.55 -11.32
C ARG A 5 -10.70 8.11 -10.01
N PHE A 6 -10.42 8.84 -8.91
CA PHE A 6 -11.04 8.57 -7.61
C PHE A 6 -12.57 8.71 -7.65
N SER A 7 -13.07 9.79 -8.23
CA SER A 7 -14.50 10.03 -8.35
C SER A 7 -15.19 9.01 -9.24
N SER A 8 -14.53 8.58 -10.33
CA SER A 8 -15.05 7.54 -11.22
C SER A 8 -15.11 6.18 -10.54
N LEU A 9 -14.11 5.83 -9.73
CA LEU A 9 -14.10 4.60 -8.92
C LEU A 9 -15.30 4.60 -7.97
N TRP A 10 -15.50 5.65 -7.17
CA TRP A 10 -16.64 5.73 -6.26
C TRP A 10 -17.97 5.57 -6.99
N ARG A 11 -18.17 6.28 -8.11
CA ARG A 11 -19.42 6.16 -8.90
C ARG A 11 -19.70 4.74 -9.39
N ARG A 12 -18.66 3.96 -9.73
CA ARG A 12 -18.82 2.54 -10.14
C ARG A 12 -19.22 1.63 -8.97
N CYS A 13 -18.76 1.98 -7.75
CA CYS A 13 -18.98 1.17 -6.55
C CYS A 13 -20.25 1.52 -5.78
N MET A 14 -20.85 2.70 -6.02
CA MET A 14 -22.02 3.17 -5.30
C MET A 14 -23.27 2.33 -5.59
N VAL A 15 -24.05 2.06 -4.54
CA VAL A 15 -25.39 1.47 -4.71
C VAL A 15 -26.36 2.47 -5.35
N THR A 16 -27.36 1.97 -6.06
CA THR A 16 -28.34 2.81 -6.74
C THR A 16 -29.04 3.75 -5.76
N GLY A 17 -29.04 5.04 -6.07
CA GLY A 17 -29.67 6.08 -5.26
C GLY A 17 -28.82 6.61 -4.10
N ALA A 18 -27.61 6.10 -3.90
CA ALA A 18 -26.70 6.68 -2.92
C ALA A 18 -26.18 8.05 -3.40
N GLU A 19 -25.99 8.96 -2.46
CA GLU A 19 -25.35 10.25 -2.67
C GLU A 19 -24.03 10.29 -1.90
N PHE A 20 -22.95 10.71 -2.55
CA PHE A 20 -21.64 10.82 -1.93
C PHE A 20 -20.84 11.96 -2.59
N ASP A 21 -20.31 12.87 -1.76
CA ASP A 21 -19.45 13.95 -2.21
C ASP A 21 -18.03 13.42 -2.44
N THR A 22 -17.80 12.91 -3.64
CA THR A 22 -16.50 12.34 -4.04
C THR A 22 -15.40 13.39 -4.10
N ALA A 23 -15.72 14.65 -4.39
CA ALA A 23 -14.73 15.73 -4.45
C ALA A 23 -14.21 16.04 -3.03
N ARG A 24 -15.11 16.23 -2.08
CA ARG A 24 -14.75 16.42 -0.69
C ARG A 24 -13.98 15.22 -0.12
N ALA A 25 -14.41 14.00 -0.41
CA ALA A 25 -13.73 12.79 0.05
C ALA A 25 -12.31 12.68 -0.52
N PHE A 26 -12.09 13.12 -1.77
CA PHE A 26 -10.78 13.19 -2.39
C PHE A 26 -9.89 14.24 -1.69
N ASP A 27 -10.40 15.44 -1.48
CA ASP A 27 -9.64 16.54 -0.85
C ASP A 27 -9.19 16.13 0.57
N GLU A 28 -10.11 15.55 1.37
CA GLU A 28 -9.79 15.05 2.71
C GLU A 28 -8.75 13.92 2.66
N LEU A 29 -8.79 13.03 1.66
CA LEU A 29 -7.79 11.96 1.49
C LEU A 29 -6.42 12.55 1.09
N VAL A 30 -6.40 13.54 0.20
CA VAL A 30 -5.18 14.25 -0.19
C VAL A 30 -4.54 14.94 1.02
N GLU A 31 -5.32 15.60 1.89
CA GLU A 31 -4.83 16.21 3.13
C GLU A 31 -4.18 15.17 4.07
N LEU A 32 -4.77 13.99 4.19
CA LEU A 32 -4.19 12.89 5.00
C LEU A 32 -2.82 12.46 4.46
N TYR A 33 -2.66 12.34 3.14
CA TYR A 33 -1.38 11.97 2.51
C TYR A 33 -0.37 13.12 2.42
N ASP A 34 -0.76 14.36 2.74
CA ASP A 34 0.10 15.55 2.73
C ASP A 34 0.64 15.90 4.12
N GLY A 35 0.47 15.00 5.10
CA GLY A 35 0.94 15.20 6.46
C GLY A 35 2.45 15.45 6.53
N ALA A 36 2.89 16.43 7.33
CA ALA A 36 4.30 16.84 7.44
C ALA A 36 5.26 15.74 7.89
N HIS A 37 4.75 14.64 8.43
CA HIS A 37 5.52 13.46 8.87
C HIS A 37 5.61 12.36 7.80
N ARG A 38 4.95 12.53 6.65
CA ARG A 38 4.89 11.56 5.56
C ARG A 38 5.95 11.86 4.50
N PHE A 39 6.91 10.96 4.37
CA PHE A 39 7.98 11.08 3.38
C PHE A 39 7.93 9.98 2.34
N TYR A 40 7.60 8.75 2.76
CA TYR A 40 7.38 7.58 1.90
C TYR A 40 5.88 7.29 1.75
N HIS A 41 5.14 7.12 2.88
CA HIS A 41 3.70 6.85 2.90
C HIS A 41 2.89 8.12 2.60
N ALA A 42 3.16 8.71 1.44
CA ALA A 42 2.64 9.98 0.94
C ALA A 42 1.94 9.80 -0.41
N LYS A 43 1.44 10.87 -1.00
CA LYS A 43 0.77 10.86 -2.33
C LYS A 43 1.55 10.12 -3.40
N SER A 44 2.87 10.23 -3.41
CA SER A 44 3.74 9.55 -4.40
C SER A 44 3.70 8.03 -4.31
N HIS A 45 3.55 7.47 -3.09
CA HIS A 45 3.39 6.04 -2.91
C HIS A 45 2.06 5.56 -3.51
N ILE A 46 0.95 6.26 -3.26
CA ILE A 46 -0.34 5.92 -3.84
C ILE A 46 -0.32 6.01 -5.38
N GLU A 47 0.31 7.04 -5.94
CA GLU A 47 0.48 7.18 -7.39
C GLU A 47 1.31 6.04 -7.98
N HIS A 48 2.37 5.61 -7.28
CA HIS A 48 3.15 4.43 -7.64
C HIS A 48 2.27 3.18 -7.61
N CYS A 49 1.55 2.92 -6.53
CA CYS A 49 0.65 1.76 -6.40
C CYS A 49 -0.39 1.70 -7.53
N LEU A 50 -1.06 2.82 -7.82
CA LEU A 50 -2.05 2.87 -8.89
C LEU A 50 -1.42 2.62 -10.28
N THR A 51 -0.19 3.11 -10.51
CA THR A 51 0.56 2.82 -11.75
C THR A 51 0.91 1.34 -11.87
N GLN A 52 1.32 0.69 -10.77
CA GLN A 52 1.64 -0.74 -10.76
C GLN A 52 0.38 -1.61 -10.90
N MET A 53 -0.73 -1.20 -10.29
CA MET A 53 -2.02 -1.83 -10.49
C MET A 53 -2.44 -1.80 -11.98
N ASP A 54 -2.33 -0.64 -12.62
CA ASP A 54 -2.67 -0.49 -14.05
C ASP A 54 -1.79 -1.40 -14.93
N ALA A 55 -0.49 -1.49 -14.61
CA ALA A 55 0.43 -2.37 -15.34
C ALA A 55 0.09 -3.86 -15.17
N GLY A 56 -0.46 -4.26 -14.02
CA GLY A 56 -0.89 -5.63 -13.75
C GLY A 56 -2.33 -5.95 -14.15
N ALA A 57 -3.13 -4.95 -14.51
CA ALA A 57 -4.57 -5.10 -14.73
C ALA A 57 -4.92 -6.07 -15.88
N GLU A 58 -4.08 -6.17 -16.93
CA GLU A 58 -4.28 -7.11 -18.03
C GLU A 58 -4.15 -8.58 -17.55
N ALA A 59 -3.21 -8.85 -16.66
CA ALA A 59 -2.93 -10.19 -16.14
C ALA A 59 -3.87 -10.59 -15.00
N MET A 60 -4.26 -9.64 -14.14
CA MET A 60 -4.99 -9.89 -12.89
C MET A 60 -6.48 -9.52 -12.97
N GLY A 61 -6.89 -8.83 -14.04
CA GLY A 61 -8.21 -8.24 -14.16
C GLY A 61 -8.34 -6.88 -13.43
N ALA A 62 -9.21 -6.02 -13.96
CA ALA A 62 -9.58 -4.79 -13.28
C ALA A 62 -10.42 -5.13 -12.04
N ASN A 63 -10.05 -4.60 -10.87
CA ASN A 63 -10.73 -4.88 -9.61
C ASN A 63 -10.92 -3.58 -8.81
N ASP A 64 -12.16 -3.10 -8.77
CA ASP A 64 -12.51 -1.85 -8.09
C ASP A 64 -12.25 -1.93 -6.57
N ALA A 65 -12.35 -3.11 -5.95
CA ALA A 65 -12.05 -3.27 -4.53
C ALA A 65 -10.54 -3.17 -4.24
N VAL A 66 -9.70 -3.71 -5.13
CA VAL A 66 -8.23 -3.53 -5.04
C VAL A 66 -7.86 -2.07 -5.21
N GLU A 67 -8.42 -1.40 -6.24
CA GLU A 67 -8.17 0.03 -6.45
C GLU A 67 -8.60 0.85 -5.24
N MET A 68 -9.78 0.59 -4.68
CA MET A 68 -10.28 1.29 -3.51
C MET A 68 -9.39 1.04 -2.28
N ALA A 69 -8.93 -0.19 -2.08
CA ALA A 69 -8.00 -0.50 -1.00
C ALA A 69 -6.68 0.25 -1.14
N LEU A 70 -6.11 0.34 -2.34
CA LEU A 70 -4.88 1.11 -2.60
C LEU A 70 -5.04 2.61 -2.32
N TRP A 71 -6.22 3.18 -2.57
CA TRP A 71 -6.48 4.57 -2.21
C TRP A 71 -6.48 4.81 -0.70
N TYR A 72 -6.88 3.80 0.10
CA TYR A 72 -7.14 3.98 1.53
C TYR A 72 -6.15 3.29 2.47
N HIS A 73 -5.31 2.32 2.02
CA HIS A 73 -4.54 1.44 2.92
C HIS A 73 -3.64 2.22 3.90
N ASP A 74 -3.05 3.30 3.46
CA ASP A 74 -2.19 4.19 4.25
C ASP A 74 -2.85 5.53 4.58
N ALA A 75 -4.18 5.66 4.47
CA ALA A 75 -4.86 6.93 4.72
C ALA A 75 -4.62 7.44 6.14
N ILE A 76 -4.63 6.55 7.12
CA ILE A 76 -4.16 6.84 8.48
C ILE A 76 -2.76 6.28 8.64
N TYR A 77 -1.82 7.13 9.06
CA TYR A 77 -0.44 6.72 9.27
C TYR A 77 0.21 7.49 10.42
N ASP A 78 0.62 6.75 11.43
CA ASP A 78 1.47 7.21 12.53
C ASP A 78 2.59 6.15 12.70
N PRO A 79 3.86 6.49 12.46
CA PRO A 79 4.97 5.54 12.58
C PRO A 79 5.21 5.03 14.01
N ARG A 80 4.49 5.56 15.02
CA ARG A 80 4.51 5.06 16.40
C ARG A 80 3.40 4.07 16.69
N SER A 81 2.47 3.90 15.76
CA SER A 81 1.32 2.99 15.90
C SER A 81 1.55 1.68 15.16
N ASN A 82 0.81 0.64 15.56
CA ASN A 82 0.79 -0.65 14.89
C ASN A 82 -0.60 -1.04 14.38
N ASP A 83 -1.52 -0.07 14.35
CA ASP A 83 -2.93 -0.21 13.96
C ASP A 83 -3.34 0.71 12.79
N ASN A 84 -2.36 1.21 12.02
CA ASN A 84 -2.59 2.17 10.94
C ASN A 84 -3.57 1.64 9.88
N GLU A 85 -3.37 0.41 9.42
CA GLU A 85 -4.21 -0.24 8.41
C GLU A 85 -5.62 -0.49 8.96
N GLN A 86 -5.75 -0.91 10.21
CA GLN A 86 -7.05 -1.06 10.86
C GLN A 86 -7.80 0.28 10.89
N ARG A 87 -7.14 1.36 11.30
CA ARG A 87 -7.74 2.71 11.34
C ARG A 87 -8.05 3.25 9.94
N SER A 88 -7.24 2.90 8.95
CA SER A 88 -7.50 3.21 7.54
C SER A 88 -8.74 2.48 7.02
N ALA A 89 -8.90 1.21 7.36
CA ALA A 89 -10.10 0.43 7.06
C ALA A 89 -11.36 0.99 7.78
N GLU A 90 -11.23 1.40 9.03
CA GLU A 90 -12.32 2.06 9.77
C GLU A 90 -12.72 3.41 9.14
N LEU A 91 -11.75 4.20 8.69
CA LEU A 91 -12.00 5.43 7.94
C LEU A 91 -12.78 5.15 6.66
N PHE A 92 -12.33 4.17 5.86
CA PHE A 92 -13.04 3.75 4.65
C PHE A 92 -14.45 3.28 5.00
N LYS A 93 -14.61 2.36 5.93
CA LYS A 93 -15.92 1.81 6.36
C LYS A 93 -16.89 2.91 6.79
N LYS A 94 -16.40 3.91 7.53
CA LYS A 94 -17.22 5.07 7.94
C LYS A 94 -17.74 5.87 6.74
N ARG A 95 -16.93 6.04 5.68
CA ARG A 95 -17.30 6.78 4.47
C ARG A 95 -18.16 5.94 3.53
N ALA A 96 -17.89 4.65 3.44
CA ALA A 96 -18.58 3.72 2.57
C ALA A 96 -19.99 3.34 3.08
N ARG A 97 -20.26 3.59 4.38
CA ARG A 97 -21.54 3.24 5.02
C ARG A 97 -22.72 3.83 4.24
N THR A 98 -23.65 2.99 3.84
CA THR A 98 -24.83 3.33 3.01
C THR A 98 -24.52 3.83 1.59
N VAL A 99 -23.25 3.89 1.20
CA VAL A 99 -22.82 4.37 -0.12
C VAL A 99 -22.50 3.20 -1.04
N VAL A 100 -21.87 2.15 -0.52
CA VAL A 100 -21.54 0.93 -1.26
C VAL A 100 -22.23 -0.28 -0.64
N ALA A 101 -22.25 -1.41 -1.35
CA ALA A 101 -22.78 -2.66 -0.81
C ALA A 101 -21.89 -3.18 0.35
N ASP A 102 -22.49 -3.85 1.34
CA ASP A 102 -21.79 -4.30 2.54
C ASP A 102 -20.67 -5.29 2.21
N ASP A 103 -20.88 -6.22 1.28
CA ASP A 103 -19.90 -7.20 0.83
C ASP A 103 -18.68 -6.54 0.14
N PHE A 104 -18.92 -5.48 -0.65
CA PHE A 104 -17.84 -4.68 -1.23
C PHE A 104 -17.06 -3.96 -0.13
N CYS A 105 -17.74 -3.37 0.84
CA CYS A 105 -17.10 -2.70 1.97
C CYS A 105 -16.23 -3.66 2.79
N GLU A 106 -16.73 -4.86 3.08
CA GLU A 106 -15.97 -5.90 3.79
C GLU A 106 -14.75 -6.36 2.99
N THR A 107 -14.90 -6.51 1.67
CA THR A 107 -13.79 -6.88 0.77
C THR A 107 -12.69 -5.82 0.82
N VAL A 108 -13.01 -4.54 0.68
CA VAL A 108 -12.03 -3.46 0.73
C VAL A 108 -11.33 -3.40 2.10
N CYS A 109 -12.07 -3.53 3.20
CA CYS A 109 -11.48 -3.55 4.55
C CYS A 109 -10.50 -4.72 4.72
N ARG A 110 -10.83 -5.92 4.23
CA ARG A 110 -9.94 -7.08 4.23
C ARG A 110 -8.68 -6.84 3.40
N LEU A 111 -8.81 -6.21 2.23
CA LEU A 111 -7.69 -5.86 1.37
C LEU A 111 -6.79 -4.77 1.98
N ILE A 112 -7.33 -3.84 2.75
CA ILE A 112 -6.53 -2.89 3.53
C ILE A 112 -5.78 -3.63 4.67
N ASP A 113 -6.45 -4.53 5.39
CA ASP A 113 -5.83 -5.25 6.52
C ASP A 113 -4.66 -6.15 6.07
N VAL A 114 -4.74 -6.77 4.88
CA VAL A 114 -3.66 -7.64 4.39
C VAL A 114 -2.37 -6.88 4.07
N THR A 115 -2.41 -5.56 3.83
CA THR A 115 -1.22 -4.72 3.61
C THR A 115 -0.42 -4.48 4.90
N THR A 116 -0.87 -4.95 6.06
CA THR A 116 -0.04 -5.05 7.28
C THR A 116 1.18 -5.97 7.10
N HIS A 117 1.19 -6.83 6.07
CA HIS A 117 2.21 -7.85 5.80
C HIS A 117 2.48 -8.84 6.94
N LYS A 118 1.61 -8.88 7.95
CA LYS A 118 1.72 -9.82 9.10
C LYS A 118 1.45 -11.27 8.68
N ASN A 119 0.55 -11.45 7.71
CA ASN A 119 0.20 -12.75 7.16
C ASN A 119 0.48 -12.79 5.65
N LEU A 120 0.67 -13.99 5.11
CA LEU A 120 0.77 -14.16 3.66
C LEU A 120 -0.62 -14.03 3.03
N PRO A 121 -0.75 -13.35 1.87
CA PRO A 121 -2.02 -13.25 1.17
C PRO A 121 -2.46 -14.61 0.63
N VAL A 122 -3.75 -14.91 0.67
CA VAL A 122 -4.32 -16.19 0.25
C VAL A 122 -5.16 -16.03 -1.02
N ALA A 123 -6.13 -15.13 -1.02
CA ALA A 123 -6.98 -14.86 -2.17
C ALA A 123 -6.22 -14.11 -3.28
N ASP A 124 -6.67 -14.21 -4.52
CA ASP A 124 -5.95 -13.61 -5.65
C ASP A 124 -5.97 -12.07 -5.61
N ASP A 125 -7.05 -11.45 -5.13
CA ASP A 125 -7.13 -10.03 -4.87
C ASP A 125 -6.19 -9.57 -3.73
N GLU A 126 -6.04 -10.38 -2.67
CA GLU A 126 -5.05 -10.14 -1.61
C GLU A 126 -3.62 -10.21 -2.12
N LYS A 127 -3.29 -11.23 -2.93
CA LYS A 127 -1.98 -11.35 -3.56
C LYS A 127 -1.67 -10.13 -4.42
N PHE A 128 -2.66 -9.69 -5.18
CA PHE A 128 -2.47 -8.55 -6.08
C PHE A 128 -2.26 -7.24 -5.32
N VAL A 129 -3.09 -6.90 -4.33
CA VAL A 129 -2.91 -5.67 -3.56
C VAL A 129 -1.58 -5.65 -2.81
N VAL A 130 -1.16 -6.77 -2.22
CA VAL A 130 0.12 -6.90 -1.50
C VAL A 130 1.31 -6.77 -2.45
N ASP A 131 1.24 -7.40 -3.62
CA ASP A 131 2.31 -7.31 -4.62
C ASP A 131 2.45 -5.89 -5.19
N VAL A 132 1.32 -5.19 -5.41
CA VAL A 132 1.31 -3.79 -5.81
C VAL A 132 2.01 -2.92 -4.76
N ASP A 133 1.65 -3.07 -3.49
CA ASP A 133 2.20 -2.30 -2.38
C ASP A 133 3.72 -2.56 -2.22
N LEU A 134 4.14 -3.83 -2.30
CA LEU A 134 5.55 -4.22 -2.24
C LEU A 134 6.35 -3.93 -3.52
N SER A 135 5.72 -3.46 -4.60
CA SER A 135 6.39 -3.31 -5.90
C SER A 135 7.57 -2.34 -5.89
N GLY A 136 7.60 -1.39 -4.94
CA GLY A 136 8.73 -0.49 -4.72
C GLY A 136 10.07 -1.22 -4.48
N PHE A 137 10.04 -2.43 -3.90
CA PHE A 137 11.24 -3.25 -3.71
C PHE A 137 11.88 -3.69 -5.01
N GLY A 138 11.10 -3.85 -6.08
CA GLY A 138 11.56 -4.23 -7.42
C GLY A 138 12.01 -3.08 -8.30
N MET A 139 12.01 -1.84 -7.81
CA MET A 139 12.47 -0.67 -8.55
C MET A 139 13.98 -0.64 -8.66
N PRO A 140 14.57 0.13 -9.64
CA PRO A 140 16.00 0.35 -9.71
C PRO A 140 16.57 0.77 -8.34
N TRP A 141 17.80 0.31 -8.04
CA TRP A 141 18.44 0.53 -6.73
C TRP A 141 18.34 1.95 -6.20
N GLN A 142 18.53 2.95 -7.07
CA GLN A 142 18.50 4.35 -6.63
C GLN A 142 17.11 4.72 -6.07
N ALA A 143 16.05 4.36 -6.77
CA ALA A 143 14.67 4.62 -6.34
C ALA A 143 14.35 3.89 -5.02
N PHE A 144 14.69 2.60 -4.91
CA PHE A 144 14.53 1.81 -3.70
C PHE A 144 15.31 2.41 -2.51
N ASN A 145 16.55 2.85 -2.72
CA ASN A 145 17.38 3.46 -1.68
C ASN A 145 16.85 4.83 -1.23
N ASP A 146 16.33 5.62 -2.17
CA ASP A 146 15.68 6.90 -1.86
C ASP A 146 14.43 6.67 -1.03
N ASP A 147 13.62 5.66 -1.34
CA ASP A 147 12.43 5.27 -0.57
C ASP A 147 12.83 4.78 0.83
N SER A 148 13.87 3.95 0.96
CA SER A 148 14.41 3.53 2.26
C SER A 148 14.84 4.74 3.13
N THR A 149 15.41 5.77 2.50
CA THR A 149 15.78 7.01 3.18
C THR A 149 14.53 7.79 3.64
N ARG A 150 13.49 7.82 2.83
CA ARG A 150 12.20 8.44 3.19
C ARG A 150 11.55 7.71 4.36
N VAL A 151 11.52 6.37 4.34
CA VAL A 151 11.04 5.56 5.47
C VAL A 151 11.85 5.87 6.73
N ARG A 152 13.19 5.94 6.67
CA ARG A 152 14.00 6.32 7.84
C ARG A 152 13.60 7.67 8.42
N ARG A 153 13.25 8.65 7.60
CA ARG A 153 12.81 9.98 8.05
C ARG A 153 11.48 9.92 8.80
N GLU A 154 10.55 9.08 8.39
CA GLU A 154 9.27 8.87 9.10
C GLU A 154 9.49 8.28 10.48
N TYR A 155 10.46 7.38 10.63
CA TYR A 155 10.85 6.79 11.91
C TYR A 155 11.90 7.60 12.68
N SER A 156 11.94 8.92 12.49
CA SER A 156 12.92 9.82 13.16
C SER A 156 12.84 9.83 14.69
N HIS A 157 11.74 9.35 15.27
CA HIS A 157 11.56 9.19 16.71
C HIS A 157 12.32 7.99 17.30
N LEU A 158 12.80 7.04 16.47
CA LEU A 158 13.62 5.91 16.88
C LEU A 158 15.11 6.25 16.77
N SER A 159 15.92 5.68 17.69
CA SER A 159 17.37 5.67 17.49
C SER A 159 17.75 4.88 16.23
N ASP A 160 18.96 5.10 15.70
CA ASP A 160 19.45 4.36 14.53
C ASP A 160 19.47 2.85 14.80
N GLU A 161 19.88 2.42 15.98
CA GLU A 161 19.90 1.01 16.39
C GLU A 161 18.49 0.40 16.38
N GLN A 162 17.51 1.07 17.00
CA GLN A 162 16.12 0.60 17.02
C GLN A 162 15.52 0.50 15.62
N PHE A 163 15.76 1.50 14.77
CA PHE A 163 15.31 1.49 13.39
C PHE A 163 15.95 0.36 12.59
N VAL A 164 17.29 0.21 12.68
CA VAL A 164 18.04 -0.85 11.98
C VAL A 164 17.54 -2.23 12.37
N ASP A 165 17.26 -2.47 13.64
CA ASP A 165 16.75 -3.76 14.12
C ASP A 165 15.33 -4.04 13.57
N GLY A 166 14.47 -3.06 13.55
CA GLY A 166 13.13 -3.19 12.96
C GLY A 166 13.19 -3.45 11.45
N GLN A 167 13.95 -2.63 10.75
CA GLN A 167 14.14 -2.73 9.30
C GLN A 167 14.76 -4.08 8.90
N ARG A 168 15.75 -4.55 9.64
CA ARG A 168 16.38 -5.84 9.40
C ARG A 168 15.40 -6.99 9.54
N ARG A 169 14.59 -7.02 10.61
CA ARG A 169 13.57 -8.05 10.79
C ARG A 169 12.56 -8.06 9.65
N PHE A 170 12.08 -6.90 9.23
CA PHE A 170 11.14 -6.80 8.13
C PHE A 170 11.73 -7.28 6.81
N LEU A 171 12.90 -6.77 6.42
CA LEU A 171 13.58 -7.16 5.18
C LEU A 171 13.94 -8.65 5.16
N GLN A 172 14.42 -9.21 6.29
CA GLN A 172 14.72 -10.63 6.41
C GLN A 172 13.45 -11.47 6.24
N SER A 173 12.33 -11.05 6.82
CA SER A 173 11.06 -11.76 6.66
C SER A 173 10.59 -11.86 5.21
N LEU A 174 10.91 -10.86 4.37
CA LEU A 174 10.63 -10.91 2.94
C LEU A 174 11.55 -11.88 2.20
N LEU A 175 12.85 -11.92 2.54
CA LEU A 175 13.80 -12.87 1.93
C LEU A 175 13.55 -14.32 2.33
N ASP A 176 13.03 -14.56 3.53
CA ASP A 176 12.72 -15.90 4.04
C ASP A 176 11.50 -16.51 3.33
N ARG A 177 10.70 -15.70 2.65
CA ARG A 177 9.60 -16.19 1.80
C ARG A 177 10.17 -16.94 0.59
N LYS A 178 9.44 -17.95 0.09
CA LYS A 178 9.76 -18.61 -1.17
C LYS A 178 9.91 -17.61 -2.33
N SER A 179 9.06 -16.58 -2.33
CA SER A 179 9.07 -15.45 -3.25
C SER A 179 8.61 -14.20 -2.50
N VAL A 180 9.16 -13.02 -2.83
CA VAL A 180 8.69 -11.73 -2.31
C VAL A 180 7.29 -11.46 -2.82
N TYR A 181 7.06 -11.74 -4.11
CA TYR A 181 5.76 -11.52 -4.76
C TYR A 181 4.97 -12.83 -4.90
N SER A 182 3.66 -12.72 -4.82
CA SER A 182 2.72 -13.85 -4.81
C SER A 182 2.17 -14.16 -6.20
N THR A 183 2.02 -13.15 -7.08
CA THR A 183 1.50 -13.30 -8.43
C THR A 183 2.62 -13.53 -9.45
N ASP A 184 2.31 -14.23 -10.55
CA ASP A 184 3.29 -14.49 -11.62
C ASP A 184 3.77 -13.18 -12.24
N PHE A 185 2.84 -12.25 -12.52
CA PHE A 185 3.15 -10.94 -13.12
C PHE A 185 4.25 -10.19 -12.36
N PHE A 186 4.10 -10.05 -11.03
CA PHE A 186 5.07 -9.32 -10.22
C PHE A 186 6.35 -10.14 -9.99
N ARG A 187 6.27 -11.46 -9.87
CA ARG A 187 7.47 -12.32 -9.76
C ARG A 187 8.35 -12.23 -10.98
N GLU A 188 7.80 -12.39 -12.17
CA GLU A 188 8.57 -12.32 -13.42
C GLU A 188 9.22 -10.95 -13.61
N ARG A 189 8.53 -9.90 -13.20
CA ARG A 189 8.97 -8.52 -13.44
C ARG A 189 9.95 -8.02 -12.39
N TYR A 190 9.78 -8.36 -11.12
CA TYR A 190 10.43 -7.67 -10.01
C TYR A 190 11.21 -8.56 -9.04
N GLU A 191 10.98 -9.86 -8.97
CA GLU A 191 11.53 -10.73 -7.93
C GLU A 191 13.06 -10.67 -7.83
N THR A 192 13.75 -10.78 -8.96
CA THR A 192 15.22 -10.79 -9.00
C THR A 192 15.79 -9.46 -8.47
N VAL A 193 15.21 -8.33 -8.90
CA VAL A 193 15.66 -7.01 -8.48
C VAL A 193 15.33 -6.76 -7.01
N ALA A 194 14.12 -7.12 -6.58
CA ALA A 194 13.70 -6.96 -5.19
C ALA A 194 14.62 -7.72 -4.23
N ARG A 195 14.91 -9.00 -4.49
CA ARG A 195 15.84 -9.79 -3.66
C ARG A 195 17.23 -9.17 -3.63
N ALA A 196 17.75 -8.72 -4.77
CA ALA A 196 19.06 -8.05 -4.83
C ALA A 196 19.07 -6.74 -4.01
N ASN A 197 18.03 -5.92 -4.14
CA ASN A 197 17.89 -4.68 -3.38
C ASN A 197 17.81 -4.95 -1.87
N ILE A 198 16.97 -5.89 -1.45
CA ILE A 198 16.81 -6.26 -0.03
C ILE A 198 18.13 -6.80 0.53
N ALA A 199 18.80 -7.71 -0.17
CA ALA A 199 20.09 -8.26 0.27
C ALA A 199 21.16 -7.17 0.38
N ARG A 200 21.21 -6.23 -0.56
CA ARG A 200 22.13 -5.09 -0.53
C ARG A 200 21.84 -4.17 0.65
N GLN A 201 20.58 -3.88 0.92
CA GLN A 201 20.15 -3.07 2.06
C GLN A 201 20.52 -3.74 3.38
N LEU A 202 20.25 -5.03 3.55
CA LEU A 202 20.63 -5.80 4.74
C LEU A 202 22.14 -5.77 4.99
N ALA A 203 22.96 -5.89 3.94
CA ALA A 203 24.41 -5.78 4.04
C ALA A 203 24.88 -4.37 4.47
N ALA A 204 24.15 -3.31 4.07
CA ALA A 204 24.44 -1.94 4.50
C ALA A 204 24.06 -1.70 5.97
N LEU A 205 22.96 -2.29 6.45
CA LEU A 205 22.50 -2.21 7.84
C LEU A 205 23.37 -3.02 8.82
N GLY A 206 24.22 -3.91 8.33
CA GLY A 206 25.13 -4.74 9.14
C GLY A 206 26.51 -4.14 9.40
N ARG A 207 26.76 -2.95 8.89
CA ARG A 207 28.03 -2.20 9.06
C ARG A 207 27.86 -1.09 10.10
#